data_18dd7959df605664e379278443f18908
#
_entry.id   18dd7959df605664e379278443f18908
#
_cell.length_a   1.000
_cell.length_b   1.000
_cell.length_c   1.000
_cell.angle_alpha   90.00
_cell.angle_beta   90.00
_cell.angle_gamma   90.00
#
_symmetry.space_group_name_H-M   'P 1'
#
loop_
_entity.id
_entity.type
_entity.pdbx_description
1 polymer ?
#
loop_
_entity_poly.entity_id
_entity_poly.type
_entity_poly.pdbx_seq_one_letter_code
_entity_poly.pdbx_strand_id
1 'polypeptide(L)'
;LFADEFYYLNAERIGPRNYQLIDSKAINNCGVYGENTMHLLKLVNNNKVVENKCFKLSEDKKVNTVGKQVEYWMDYIIPGIEITTDDVTDLRVSKMMLQQTVLDTGFLSPYNFGFGISYVLPIILTGLIAKEDTVFLVENPEAHLHPKGQSHIGYFLAMMAMAGVQIFIETHSEH
;
A
#
# COMPACT_ATOMS: atom_id res chain seq x y z
N LEU A 1 7.83 -24.41 11.40
CA LEU A 1 8.51 -23.19 11.88
C LEU A 1 8.53 -22.11 10.81
N PHE A 2 7.55 -22.12 9.90
CA PHE A 2 7.31 -20.99 9.01
C PHE A 2 6.17 -20.20 9.61
N ALA A 3 6.27 -18.86 9.53
CA ALA A 3 5.23 -17.95 9.95
C ALA A 3 3.85 -18.41 9.44
N ASP A 4 2.84 -18.29 10.27
CA ASP A 4 1.47 -18.68 9.91
C ASP A 4 0.89 -17.85 8.74
N GLU A 5 1.57 -16.75 8.39
CA GLU A 5 1.25 -15.87 7.26
C GLU A 5 2.52 -15.51 6.49
N PHE A 6 2.44 -15.63 5.16
CA PHE A 6 3.49 -15.27 4.22
C PHE A 6 2.91 -14.33 3.18
N TYR A 7 3.56 -13.18 2.99
CA TYR A 7 3.21 -12.18 1.99
C TYR A 7 4.31 -12.09 0.93
N TYR A 8 3.92 -12.07 -0.33
CA TYR A 8 4.84 -11.90 -1.44
C TYR A 8 4.29 -10.89 -2.44
N LEU A 9 5.12 -9.94 -2.81
CA LEU A 9 4.85 -8.98 -3.88
C LEU A 9 5.96 -9.07 -4.93
N ASN A 10 5.58 -9.47 -6.13
CA ASN A 10 6.45 -9.62 -7.28
C ASN A 10 6.96 -8.25 -7.79
N ALA A 11 8.07 -8.24 -8.52
CA ALA A 11 8.61 -7.07 -9.20
C ALA A 11 7.61 -6.50 -10.22
N GLU A 12 6.94 -7.37 -10.96
CA GLU A 12 5.90 -7.01 -11.93
C GLU A 12 4.54 -6.90 -11.24
N ARG A 13 4.27 -5.74 -10.66
CA ARG A 13 2.96 -5.44 -10.08
C ARG A 13 1.98 -4.89 -11.11
N ILE A 14 0.68 -5.05 -10.85
CA ILE A 14 -0.36 -4.48 -11.72
C ILE A 14 -0.24 -2.96 -11.74
N GLY A 15 -0.06 -2.39 -12.93
CA GLY A 15 -0.03 -0.96 -13.15
C GLY A 15 -1.39 -0.29 -12.91
N PRO A 16 -1.51 1.02 -13.22
CA PRO A 16 -2.74 1.77 -12.98
C PRO A 16 -3.97 1.11 -13.60
N ARG A 17 -5.03 0.97 -12.80
CA ARG A 17 -6.32 0.42 -13.21
C ARG A 17 -7.45 1.23 -12.60
N ASN A 18 -8.55 1.40 -13.33
CA ASN A 18 -9.75 2.05 -12.77
C ASN A 18 -10.47 1.14 -11.78
N TYR A 19 -10.37 -0.16 -11.98
CA TYR A 19 -11.02 -1.18 -11.16
C TYR A 19 -10.21 -2.47 -11.14
N GLN A 20 -10.40 -3.24 -10.08
CA GLN A 20 -9.92 -4.61 -9.92
C GLN A 20 -11.12 -5.53 -9.73
N LEU A 21 -11.08 -6.74 -10.28
CA LEU A 21 -12.11 -7.74 -10.04
C LEU A 21 -12.06 -8.19 -8.58
N ILE A 22 -13.23 -8.31 -7.96
CA ILE A 22 -13.35 -8.88 -6.62
C ILE A 22 -13.44 -10.40 -6.77
N ASP A 23 -12.46 -11.13 -6.21
CA ASP A 23 -12.54 -12.59 -6.12
C ASP A 23 -13.66 -12.96 -5.15
N SER A 24 -14.35 -14.08 -5.45
CA SER A 24 -15.35 -14.66 -4.55
C SER A 24 -14.78 -15.33 -3.31
N LYS A 25 -13.46 -15.54 -3.25
CA LYS A 25 -12.77 -16.10 -2.10
C LYS A 25 -12.51 -15.02 -1.05
N ALA A 26 -12.41 -15.43 0.21
CA ALA A 26 -11.98 -14.52 1.27
C ALA A 26 -10.56 -13.99 0.98
N ILE A 27 -10.44 -12.65 0.89
CA ILE A 27 -9.18 -11.98 0.59
C ILE A 27 -8.56 -11.52 1.91
N ASN A 28 -7.30 -11.92 2.15
CA ASN A 28 -6.52 -11.53 3.33
C ASN A 28 -5.15 -10.90 2.98
N ASN A 29 -4.83 -10.79 1.68
CA ASN A 29 -3.59 -10.20 1.19
C ASN A 29 -3.82 -9.47 -0.15
N CYS A 30 -2.82 -8.67 -0.55
CA CYS A 30 -2.89 -7.90 -1.79
C CYS A 30 -2.81 -8.74 -3.07
N GLY A 31 -2.50 -10.04 -2.98
CA GLY A 31 -2.11 -10.89 -4.11
C GLY A 31 -0.65 -10.68 -4.50
N VAL A 32 -0.12 -11.58 -5.34
CA VAL A 32 1.29 -11.58 -5.77
C VAL A 32 1.62 -10.35 -6.64
N TYR A 33 0.67 -9.91 -7.43
CA TYR A 33 0.81 -8.77 -8.34
C TYR A 33 0.08 -7.50 -7.84
N GLY A 34 -0.44 -7.53 -6.60
CA GLY A 34 -1.25 -6.45 -6.06
C GLY A 34 -2.69 -6.42 -6.58
N GLU A 35 -3.16 -7.52 -7.17
CA GLU A 35 -4.47 -7.64 -7.83
C GLU A 35 -5.66 -7.48 -6.90
N ASN A 36 -5.47 -7.66 -5.60
CA ASN A 36 -6.54 -7.54 -4.60
C ASN A 36 -6.47 -6.23 -3.79
N THR A 37 -5.53 -5.35 -4.09
CA THR A 37 -5.19 -4.20 -3.22
C THR A 37 -6.37 -3.27 -2.97
N MET A 38 -7.14 -2.94 -4.00
CA MET A 38 -8.26 -1.99 -3.86
C MET A 38 -9.36 -2.55 -2.95
N HIS A 39 -9.77 -3.79 -3.19
CA HIS A 39 -10.81 -4.43 -2.40
C HIS A 39 -10.33 -4.70 -0.96
N LEU A 40 -9.10 -5.19 -0.78
CA LEU A 40 -8.53 -5.41 0.54
C LEU A 40 -8.47 -4.11 1.35
N LEU A 41 -8.02 -3.00 0.76
CA LEU A 41 -7.99 -1.70 1.42
C LEU A 41 -9.39 -1.29 1.89
N LYS A 42 -10.43 -1.48 1.06
CA LYS A 42 -11.81 -1.22 1.45
C LYS A 42 -12.25 -2.08 2.65
N LEU A 43 -11.94 -3.37 2.63
CA LEU A 43 -12.29 -4.31 3.70
C LEU A 43 -11.65 -3.95 5.05
N VAL A 44 -10.36 -3.57 5.03
CA VAL A 44 -9.59 -3.32 6.25
C VAL A 44 -9.48 -1.86 6.64
N ASN A 45 -10.10 -0.95 5.90
CA ASN A 45 -9.97 0.50 6.02
C ASN A 45 -10.10 1.02 7.46
N ASN A 46 -11.06 0.48 8.22
CA ASN A 46 -11.35 0.90 9.59
C ASN A 46 -10.63 0.05 10.66
N ASN A 47 -9.87 -0.97 10.26
CA ASN A 47 -9.10 -1.79 11.19
C ASN A 47 -8.00 -0.94 11.84
N LYS A 48 -7.66 -1.28 13.09
CA LYS A 48 -6.60 -0.59 13.82
C LYS A 48 -5.23 -1.11 13.41
N VAL A 49 -4.31 -0.20 13.17
CA VAL A 49 -2.88 -0.47 13.02
C VAL A 49 -2.23 -0.41 14.41
N VAL A 50 -1.32 -1.33 14.70
CA VAL A 50 -0.55 -1.31 15.95
C VAL A 50 0.36 -0.08 16.00
N GLU A 51 0.55 0.49 17.18
CA GLU A 51 1.18 1.80 17.36
C GLU A 51 2.62 1.89 16.79
N ASN A 52 3.39 0.81 16.89
CA ASN A 52 4.76 0.76 16.38
C ASN A 52 4.88 0.79 14.85
N LYS A 53 3.78 0.57 14.12
CA LYS A 53 3.68 0.70 12.65
C LYS A 53 3.09 2.02 12.19
N CYS A 54 2.53 2.80 13.09
CA CYS A 54 1.91 4.07 12.74
C CYS A 54 2.96 5.09 12.29
N PHE A 55 2.56 5.93 11.36
CA PHE A 55 3.34 7.08 10.91
C PHE A 55 3.59 8.05 12.07
N LYS A 56 4.85 8.38 12.35
CA LYS A 56 5.26 9.21 13.53
C LYS A 56 5.99 10.48 13.15
N LEU A 57 6.15 10.79 11.87
CA LEU A 57 6.91 11.96 11.41
C LEU A 57 6.10 13.28 11.44
N SER A 58 4.84 13.25 11.93
CA SER A 58 4.03 14.45 12.11
C SER A 58 3.10 14.29 13.31
N GLU A 59 3.05 15.30 14.16
CA GLU A 59 2.18 15.30 15.35
C GLU A 59 0.68 15.35 15.03
N ASP A 60 0.32 15.85 13.86
CA ASP A 60 -1.08 15.94 13.42
C ASP A 60 -1.65 14.63 12.86
N LYS A 61 -0.77 13.67 12.51
CA LYS A 61 -1.14 12.40 11.89
C LYS A 61 -1.29 11.26 12.92
N LYS A 62 -2.29 11.39 13.81
CA LYS A 62 -2.47 10.47 14.96
C LYS A 62 -3.52 9.37 14.76
N VAL A 63 -4.28 9.39 13.67
CA VAL A 63 -5.35 8.39 13.45
C VAL A 63 -4.74 7.07 13.05
N ASN A 64 -5.03 6.00 13.83
CA ASN A 64 -4.39 4.69 13.67
C ASN A 64 -5.24 3.65 12.92
N THR A 65 -6.16 4.07 12.06
CA THR A 65 -6.85 3.16 11.15
C THR A 65 -6.01 2.87 9.92
N VAL A 66 -6.13 1.67 9.35
CA VAL A 66 -5.39 1.25 8.14
C VAL A 66 -5.52 2.29 7.02
N GLY A 67 -6.75 2.72 6.72
CA GLY A 67 -6.98 3.71 5.66
C GLY A 67 -6.21 5.02 5.90
N LYS A 68 -6.26 5.57 7.13
CA LYS A 68 -5.52 6.80 7.45
C LYS A 68 -4.01 6.60 7.47
N GLN A 69 -3.53 5.45 7.93
CA GLN A 69 -2.11 5.14 7.88
C GLN A 69 -1.63 4.94 6.44
N VAL A 70 -2.43 4.33 5.56
CA VAL A 70 -2.14 4.26 4.12
C VAL A 70 -2.00 5.68 3.54
N GLU A 71 -2.96 6.58 3.81
CA GLU A 71 -2.89 7.97 3.35
C GLU A 71 -1.61 8.68 3.84
N TYR A 72 -1.25 8.53 5.12
CA TYR A 72 -0.08 9.18 5.71
C TYR A 72 1.24 8.68 5.10
N TRP A 73 1.39 7.37 4.95
CA TRP A 73 2.56 6.77 4.34
C TRP A 73 2.65 7.06 2.84
N MET A 74 1.51 7.02 2.14
CA MET A 74 1.48 7.36 0.71
C MET A 74 1.85 8.82 0.46
N ASP A 75 1.31 9.77 1.25
CA ASP A 75 1.66 11.18 1.16
C ASP A 75 3.16 11.44 1.47
N TYR A 76 3.74 10.68 2.38
CA TYR A 76 5.18 10.76 2.69
C TYR A 76 6.05 10.28 1.52
N ILE A 77 5.66 9.20 0.85
CA ILE A 77 6.42 8.59 -0.26
C ILE A 77 6.16 9.33 -1.58
N ILE A 78 4.91 9.65 -1.86
CA ILE A 78 4.43 10.35 -3.07
C ILE A 78 3.54 11.51 -2.61
N PRO A 79 4.12 12.69 -2.33
CA PRO A 79 3.37 13.81 -1.74
C PRO A 79 2.23 14.32 -2.59
N GLY A 80 1.16 14.75 -1.92
CA GLY A 80 0.05 15.45 -2.53
C GLY A 80 -0.99 14.54 -3.20
N ILE A 81 -1.07 13.26 -2.81
CA ILE A 81 -2.03 12.29 -3.35
C ILE A 81 -3.01 11.87 -2.27
N GLU A 82 -4.30 12.01 -2.55
CA GLU A 82 -5.39 11.43 -1.77
C GLU A 82 -5.97 10.21 -2.52
N ILE A 83 -6.26 9.14 -1.76
CA ILE A 83 -6.72 7.86 -2.31
C ILE A 83 -8.09 7.53 -1.75
N THR A 84 -9.04 7.22 -2.62
CA THR A 84 -10.35 6.69 -2.25
C THR A 84 -10.60 5.37 -2.97
N THR A 85 -11.10 4.37 -2.23
CA THR A 85 -11.52 3.09 -2.79
C THR A 85 -12.99 2.85 -2.51
N ASP A 86 -13.69 2.26 -3.47
CA ASP A 86 -15.09 1.87 -3.34
C ASP A 86 -15.40 0.60 -4.12
N ASP A 87 -16.34 -0.21 -3.61
CA ASP A 87 -16.76 -1.45 -4.25
C ASP A 87 -18.09 -1.24 -4.99
N VAL A 88 -18.11 -1.62 -6.26
CA VAL A 88 -19.34 -1.70 -7.06
C VAL A 88 -19.80 -3.15 -7.05
N THR A 89 -20.63 -3.48 -6.07
CA THR A 89 -21.03 -4.87 -5.75
C THR A 89 -21.75 -5.57 -6.90
N ASP A 90 -22.61 -4.86 -7.62
CA ASP A 90 -23.35 -5.41 -8.77
C ASP A 90 -22.43 -5.85 -9.91
N LEU A 91 -21.26 -5.23 -10.04
CA LEU A 91 -20.26 -5.55 -11.06
C LEU A 91 -19.12 -6.41 -10.52
N ARG A 92 -19.08 -6.69 -9.22
CA ARG A 92 -17.99 -7.38 -8.52
C ARG A 92 -16.62 -6.77 -8.82
N VAL A 93 -16.55 -5.46 -8.77
CA VAL A 93 -15.29 -4.72 -8.96
C VAL A 93 -15.05 -3.75 -7.81
N SER A 94 -13.79 -3.60 -7.43
CA SER A 94 -13.31 -2.53 -6.56
C SER A 94 -12.72 -1.42 -7.42
N LYS A 95 -13.10 -0.18 -7.15
CA LYS A 95 -12.68 1.01 -7.89
C LYS A 95 -11.76 1.84 -7.01
N MET A 96 -10.73 2.41 -7.61
CA MET A 96 -9.86 3.42 -6.99
C MET A 96 -10.00 4.74 -7.72
N MET A 97 -10.06 5.82 -6.96
CA MET A 97 -10.00 7.18 -7.44
C MET A 97 -8.93 7.94 -6.66
N LEU A 98 -8.24 8.83 -7.34
CA LEU A 98 -7.13 9.59 -6.82
C LEU A 98 -7.41 11.08 -7.02
N GLN A 99 -7.02 11.90 -6.04
CA GLN A 99 -7.06 13.35 -6.15
C GLN A 99 -5.68 13.92 -5.87
N GLN A 100 -5.29 14.91 -6.66
CA GLN A 100 -4.09 15.69 -6.39
C GLN A 100 -4.49 16.91 -5.55
N THR A 101 -4.05 16.93 -4.30
CA THR A 101 -4.47 17.94 -3.31
C THR A 101 -4.05 19.36 -3.66
N VAL A 102 -2.94 19.53 -4.42
CA VAL A 102 -2.38 20.84 -4.78
C VAL A 102 -3.15 21.52 -5.92
N LEU A 103 -3.77 20.75 -6.82
CA LEU A 103 -4.35 21.28 -8.06
C LEU A 103 -5.89 21.35 -8.04
N ASP A 104 -6.53 20.91 -6.97
CA ASP A 104 -8.02 20.86 -6.85
C ASP A 104 -8.71 20.29 -8.10
N THR A 105 -8.11 19.24 -8.66
CA THR A 105 -8.55 18.61 -9.92
C THR A 105 -9.81 17.76 -9.77
N GLY A 106 -10.30 17.57 -8.53
CA GLY A 106 -11.28 16.53 -8.22
C GLY A 106 -10.69 15.13 -8.34
N PHE A 107 -11.50 14.11 -8.09
CA PHE A 107 -11.07 12.71 -8.17
C PHE A 107 -10.92 12.26 -9.63
N LEU A 108 -9.74 11.77 -9.96
CA LEU A 108 -9.34 11.30 -11.27
C LEU A 108 -9.06 9.79 -11.25
N SER A 109 -9.03 9.19 -12.43
CA SER A 109 -8.63 7.81 -12.62
C SER A 109 -7.13 7.59 -12.31
N PRO A 110 -6.74 6.42 -11.76
CA PRO A 110 -5.34 6.05 -11.57
C PRO A 110 -4.48 6.16 -12.83
N TYR A 111 -5.04 6.02 -14.02
CA TYR A 111 -4.32 6.20 -15.29
C TYR A 111 -3.70 7.58 -15.45
N ASN A 112 -4.22 8.59 -14.75
CA ASN A 112 -3.73 9.96 -14.82
C ASN A 112 -2.51 10.22 -13.91
N PHE A 113 -2.14 9.25 -13.04
CA PHE A 113 -1.12 9.44 -12.00
C PHE A 113 0.15 8.61 -12.17
N GLY A 114 0.29 7.84 -13.21
CA GLY A 114 1.48 7.01 -13.42
C GLY A 114 1.57 5.78 -12.50
N PHE A 115 2.63 5.00 -12.70
CA PHE A 115 2.78 3.66 -12.10
C PHE A 115 3.13 3.67 -10.60
N GLY A 116 3.81 4.70 -10.10
CA GLY A 116 4.34 4.73 -8.74
C GLY A 116 3.31 4.42 -7.66
N ILE A 117 2.11 5.01 -7.75
CA ILE A 117 1.04 4.79 -6.77
C ILE A 117 0.60 3.32 -6.75
N SER A 118 0.34 2.74 -7.93
CA SER A 118 -0.12 1.35 -8.06
C SER A 118 0.93 0.35 -7.58
N TYR A 119 2.21 0.70 -7.69
CA TYR A 119 3.33 -0.14 -7.24
C TYR A 119 3.59 -0.03 -5.74
N VAL A 120 3.41 1.13 -5.14
CA VAL A 120 3.68 1.39 -3.72
C VAL A 120 2.52 0.99 -2.82
N LEU A 121 1.29 1.24 -3.24
CA LEU A 121 0.10 1.01 -2.41
C LEU A 121 0.00 -0.43 -1.86
N PRO A 122 0.21 -1.51 -2.65
CA PRO A 122 0.20 -2.88 -2.11
C PRO A 122 1.31 -3.13 -1.10
N ILE A 123 2.48 -2.47 -1.22
CA ILE A 123 3.58 -2.59 -0.25
C ILE A 123 3.16 -1.98 1.09
N ILE A 124 2.63 -0.74 1.05
CA ILE A 124 2.17 -0.04 2.26
C ILE A 124 1.06 -0.83 2.95
N LEU A 125 0.05 -1.24 2.19
CA LEU A 125 -1.08 -1.97 2.76
C LEU A 125 -0.63 -3.30 3.39
N THR A 126 0.20 -4.07 2.69
CA THR A 126 0.74 -5.35 3.22
C THR A 126 1.54 -5.11 4.50
N GLY A 127 2.47 -4.15 4.53
CA GLY A 127 3.25 -3.85 5.72
C GLY A 127 2.40 -3.46 6.93
N LEU A 128 1.34 -2.67 6.73
CA LEU A 128 0.46 -2.23 7.80
C LEU A 128 -0.41 -3.36 8.39
N ILE A 129 -0.88 -4.30 7.54
CA ILE A 129 -1.75 -5.40 7.98
C ILE A 129 -0.97 -6.64 8.43
N ALA A 130 0.28 -6.81 7.99
CA ALA A 130 1.12 -7.94 8.39
C ALA A 130 1.21 -8.01 9.93
N LYS A 131 1.21 -9.20 10.50
CA LYS A 131 1.37 -9.40 11.94
C LYS A 131 2.85 -9.54 12.32
N GLU A 132 3.13 -9.46 13.60
CA GLU A 132 4.44 -9.83 14.14
C GLU A 132 4.76 -11.29 13.77
N ASP A 133 6.03 -11.58 13.52
CA ASP A 133 6.57 -12.87 13.09
C ASP A 133 6.10 -13.37 11.71
N THR A 134 5.38 -12.56 10.94
CA THR A 134 5.07 -12.90 9.54
C THR A 134 6.24 -12.59 8.62
N VAL A 135 6.32 -13.31 7.49
CA VAL A 135 7.31 -13.06 6.43
C VAL A 135 6.69 -12.20 5.33
N PHE A 136 7.37 -11.13 4.97
CA PHE A 136 7.02 -10.28 3.84
C PHE A 136 8.20 -10.17 2.87
N LEU A 137 8.06 -10.79 1.71
CA LEU A 137 9.01 -10.69 0.61
C LEU A 137 8.49 -9.70 -0.43
N VAL A 138 9.32 -8.74 -0.79
CA VAL A 138 8.97 -7.73 -1.79
C VAL A 138 10.12 -7.53 -2.77
N GLU A 139 9.81 -7.60 -4.06
CA GLU A 139 10.75 -7.34 -5.14
C GLU A 139 10.58 -5.91 -5.67
N ASN A 140 11.70 -5.26 -6.00
CA ASN A 140 11.77 -3.92 -6.58
C ASN A 140 10.80 -2.90 -5.91
N PRO A 141 10.86 -2.71 -4.57
CA PRO A 141 9.95 -1.78 -3.88
C PRO A 141 10.12 -0.33 -4.36
N GLU A 142 11.27 0.01 -4.92
CA GLU A 142 11.64 1.31 -5.47
C GLU A 142 11.09 1.59 -6.86
N ALA A 143 10.51 0.58 -7.53
CA ALA A 143 10.09 0.71 -8.93
C ALA A 143 9.13 1.88 -9.15
N HIS A 144 9.40 2.67 -10.20
CA HIS A 144 8.63 3.87 -10.59
C HIS A 144 8.61 5.01 -9.57
N LEU A 145 9.50 4.99 -8.57
CA LEU A 145 9.66 6.08 -7.61
C LEU A 145 10.83 7.00 -7.96
N HIS A 146 10.64 8.29 -7.68
CA HIS A 146 11.73 9.26 -7.64
C HIS A 146 12.73 8.89 -6.51
N PRO A 147 14.04 9.18 -6.60
CA PRO A 147 15.04 8.84 -5.58
C PRO A 147 14.63 9.16 -4.14
N LYS A 148 14.01 10.30 -3.90
CA LYS A 148 13.47 10.63 -2.57
C LYS A 148 12.39 9.64 -2.11
N GLY A 149 11.49 9.24 -3.00
CA GLY A 149 10.46 8.23 -2.71
C GLY A 149 11.06 6.85 -2.44
N GLN A 150 12.17 6.50 -3.13
CA GLN A 150 12.91 5.26 -2.89
C GLN A 150 13.47 5.21 -1.46
N SER A 151 14.09 6.30 -0.99
CA SER A 151 14.54 6.39 0.41
C SER A 151 13.37 6.29 1.40
N HIS A 152 12.22 6.89 1.08
CA HIS A 152 11.04 6.87 1.94
C HIS A 152 10.38 5.49 2.03
N ILE A 153 10.32 4.71 0.93
CA ILE A 153 9.82 3.33 0.99
C ILE A 153 10.76 2.43 1.78
N GLY A 154 12.07 2.64 1.67
CA GLY A 154 13.07 1.97 2.52
C GLY A 154 12.84 2.26 4.00
N TYR A 155 12.59 3.52 4.37
CA TYR A 155 12.24 3.89 5.74
C TYR A 155 10.94 3.21 6.21
N PHE A 156 9.90 3.17 5.38
CA PHE A 156 8.65 2.45 5.70
C PHE A 156 8.93 0.97 6.01
N LEU A 157 9.67 0.28 5.13
CA LEU A 157 9.99 -1.14 5.31
C LEU A 157 10.82 -1.38 6.57
N ALA A 158 11.78 -0.50 6.88
CA ALA A 158 12.54 -0.57 8.13
C ALA A 158 11.63 -0.42 9.37
N MET A 159 10.65 0.50 9.34
CA MET A 159 9.68 0.64 10.43
C MET A 159 8.81 -0.62 10.60
N MET A 160 8.41 -1.28 9.51
CA MET A 160 7.67 -2.54 9.58
C MET A 160 8.53 -3.67 10.15
N ALA A 161 9.81 -3.73 9.77
CA ALA A 161 10.76 -4.70 10.33
C ALA A 161 10.98 -4.48 11.84
N MET A 162 11.12 -3.23 12.29
CA MET A 162 11.20 -2.89 13.71
C MET A 162 9.92 -3.24 14.48
N ALA A 163 8.80 -3.33 13.80
CA ALA A 163 7.51 -3.76 14.36
C ALA A 163 7.31 -5.30 14.33
N GLY A 164 8.38 -6.06 14.06
CA GLY A 164 8.41 -7.53 14.16
C GLY A 164 8.06 -8.27 12.87
N VAL A 165 7.89 -7.58 11.73
CA VAL A 165 7.69 -8.25 10.44
C VAL A 165 9.06 -8.68 9.87
N GLN A 166 9.21 -9.94 9.46
CA GLN A 166 10.42 -10.42 8.81
C GLN A 166 10.39 -10.01 7.33
N ILE A 167 11.14 -8.97 6.97
CA ILE A 167 11.13 -8.40 5.62
C ILE A 167 12.33 -8.87 4.81
N PHE A 168 12.06 -9.39 3.61
CA PHE A 168 13.06 -9.71 2.60
C PHE A 168 12.84 -8.82 1.39
N ILE A 169 13.88 -8.11 0.97
CA ILE A 169 13.83 -7.15 -0.13
C ILE A 169 14.79 -7.59 -1.21
N GLU A 170 14.28 -7.73 -2.44
CA GLU A 170 15.10 -7.75 -3.64
C GLU A 170 15.05 -6.36 -4.26
N THR A 171 16.20 -5.75 -4.51
CA THR A 171 16.28 -4.36 -4.99
C THR A 171 17.49 -4.14 -5.88
N HIS A 172 17.35 -3.24 -6.84
CA HIS A 172 18.43 -2.72 -7.67
C HIS A 172 18.75 -1.25 -7.36
N SER A 173 18.11 -0.66 -6.33
CA SER A 173 18.36 0.71 -5.90
C SER A 173 19.62 0.80 -5.02
N GLU A 174 20.39 1.85 -5.21
CA GLU A 174 21.51 2.24 -4.36
C GLU A 174 21.10 3.23 -3.23
N HIS A 175 19.82 3.56 -3.12
CA HIS A 175 19.26 4.58 -2.23
C HIS A 175 18.54 4.01 -1.02
#